data_bfe15d14d3be613e46cb518853a37f8c
#
_entry.id   bfe15d14d3be613e46cb518853a37f8c
#
_cell.length_a   1.000
_cell.length_b   1.000
_cell.length_c   1.000
_cell.angle_alpha   90.00
_cell.angle_beta   90.00
_cell.angle_gamma   90.00
#
_symmetry.space_group_name_H-M   'P 1'
#
loop_
_entity.id
_entity.type
_entity.pdbx_description
1 polymer ?
#
loop_
_entity_poly.entity_id
_entity_poly.type
_entity_poly.pdbx_seq_one_letter_code
_entity_poly.pdbx_strand_id
1 'polypeptide(L)'
;MEVSKVSDITVESVADYLRLDEVTDSEINTLEMLISIATSYIKSYTGLDDAGVDKYPEFVIVVLILCQDMWDNRTMYVDSKDLNNTVQSILAMHSVNLL
;
A
#
# COMPACT_ATOMS: atom_id res chain seq x y z
N MET A 1 3.63 -7.35 13.88
CA MET A 1 2.93 -6.18 13.31
C MET A 1 1.44 -6.35 13.53
N GLU A 2 0.84 -5.42 14.24
CA GLU A 2 -0.57 -5.50 14.63
C GLU A 2 -1.44 -4.55 13.81
N VAL A 3 -1.52 -4.82 12.52
CA VAL A 3 -2.27 -3.98 11.60
C VAL A 3 -3.42 -4.79 11.01
N SER A 4 -4.65 -4.36 11.26
CA SER A 4 -5.83 -5.07 10.79
C SER A 4 -6.54 -4.36 9.64
N LYS A 5 -6.23 -3.09 9.40
CA LYS A 5 -6.83 -2.31 8.30
C LYS A 5 -5.85 -1.27 7.81
N VAL A 6 -6.10 -0.74 6.62
CA VAL A 6 -5.17 0.18 5.95
C VAL A 6 -4.90 1.42 6.77
N SER A 7 -5.92 2.00 7.43
CA SER A 7 -5.73 3.21 8.22
C SER A 7 -4.85 2.99 9.47
N ASP A 8 -4.61 1.74 9.86
CA ASP A 8 -3.72 1.42 10.97
C ASP A 8 -2.25 1.33 10.56
N ILE A 9 -1.96 1.35 9.28
CA ILE A 9 -0.58 1.23 8.79
C ILE A 9 0.21 2.48 9.16
N THR A 10 1.37 2.28 9.78
CA THR A 10 2.28 3.34 10.18
C THR A 10 3.62 3.17 9.48
N VAL A 11 4.47 4.20 9.57
CA VAL A 11 5.85 4.08 9.07
C VAL A 11 6.56 2.92 9.73
N GLU A 12 6.35 2.70 11.03
CA GLU A 12 6.94 1.55 11.73
C GLU A 12 6.50 0.23 11.13
N SER A 13 5.21 0.09 10.79
CA SER A 13 4.69 -1.12 10.17
C SER A 13 5.40 -1.43 8.86
N VAL A 14 5.57 -0.41 8.03
CA VAL A 14 6.23 -0.57 6.74
C VAL A 14 7.71 -0.85 6.92
N ALA A 15 8.37 -0.12 7.83
CA ALA A 15 9.79 -0.33 8.10
C ALA A 15 10.05 -1.75 8.58
N ASP A 16 9.19 -2.28 9.46
CA ASP A 16 9.27 -3.67 9.91
C ASP A 16 9.13 -4.65 8.75
N TYR A 17 8.15 -4.41 7.90
CA TYR A 17 7.92 -5.27 6.73
C TYR A 17 9.13 -5.27 5.80
N LEU A 18 9.74 -4.10 5.59
CA LEU A 18 10.91 -3.95 4.73
C LEU A 18 12.21 -4.37 5.42
N ARG A 19 12.14 -4.72 6.72
CA ARG A 19 13.28 -5.13 7.53
C ARG A 19 14.36 -4.06 7.64
N LEU A 20 13.91 -2.82 7.82
CA LEU A 20 14.81 -1.69 8.06
C LEU A 20 15.08 -1.57 9.55
N ASP A 21 16.34 -1.59 9.94
CA ASP A 21 16.72 -1.54 11.36
C ASP A 21 16.54 -0.15 11.96
N GLU A 22 17.12 0.84 11.31
CA GLU A 22 17.00 2.23 11.72
C GLU A 22 16.64 3.06 10.51
N VAL A 23 15.73 3.99 10.69
CA VAL A 23 15.32 4.88 9.61
C VAL A 23 15.65 6.32 9.98
N THR A 24 16.22 7.04 9.02
CA THR A 24 16.50 8.46 9.17
C THR A 24 15.20 9.25 9.02
N ASP A 25 15.22 10.53 9.41
CA ASP A 25 14.06 11.40 9.23
C ASP A 25 13.66 11.51 7.76
N SER A 26 14.64 11.53 6.87
CA SER A 26 14.40 11.57 5.43
C SER A 26 13.68 10.30 4.97
N GLU A 27 14.09 9.15 5.47
CA GLU A 27 13.46 7.87 5.14
C GLU A 27 12.06 7.76 5.69
N ILE A 28 11.82 8.30 6.90
CA ILE A 28 10.48 8.35 7.48
C ILE A 28 9.54 9.14 6.56
N ASN A 29 9.98 10.30 6.08
CA ASN A 29 9.18 11.09 5.17
C ASN A 29 8.88 10.35 3.87
N THR A 30 9.88 9.66 3.34
CA THR A 30 9.70 8.84 2.14
C THR A 30 8.67 7.74 2.37
N LEU A 31 8.77 7.01 3.48
CA LEU A 31 7.84 5.93 3.78
C LEU A 31 6.41 6.44 3.95
N GLU A 32 6.24 7.60 4.58
CA GLU A 32 4.91 8.22 4.69
C GLU A 32 4.32 8.50 3.32
N MET A 33 5.12 9.01 2.40
CA MET A 33 4.68 9.28 1.03
C MET A 33 4.32 7.98 0.30
N LEU A 34 5.11 6.93 0.48
CA LEU A 34 4.83 5.64 -0.16
C LEU A 34 3.50 5.05 0.32
N ILE A 35 3.22 5.14 1.62
CA ILE A 35 1.94 4.69 2.18
C ILE A 35 0.79 5.46 1.54
N SER A 36 0.93 6.76 1.44
CA SER A 36 -0.10 7.62 0.83
C SER A 36 -0.32 7.27 -0.64
N ILE A 37 0.75 7.09 -1.39
CA ILE A 37 0.67 6.73 -2.81
C ILE A 37 -0.02 5.37 -2.98
N ALA A 38 0.39 4.38 -2.19
CA ALA A 38 -0.20 3.04 -2.27
C ALA A 38 -1.69 3.06 -1.94
N THR A 39 -2.07 3.78 -0.89
CA THR A 39 -3.47 3.90 -0.48
C THR A 39 -4.30 4.59 -1.56
N SER A 40 -3.77 5.67 -2.13
CA SER A 40 -4.44 6.39 -3.21
C SER A 40 -4.62 5.51 -4.45
N TYR A 41 -3.62 4.68 -4.75
CA TYR A 41 -3.71 3.76 -5.87
C TYR A 41 -4.85 2.76 -5.68
N ILE A 42 -4.97 2.20 -4.47
CA ILE A 42 -6.05 1.27 -4.14
C ILE A 42 -7.41 1.95 -4.34
N LYS A 43 -7.57 3.15 -3.81
CA LYS A 43 -8.83 3.89 -3.92
C LYS A 43 -9.17 4.19 -5.38
N SER A 44 -8.19 4.59 -6.14
CA SER A 44 -8.37 4.90 -7.57
C SER A 44 -8.72 3.66 -8.38
N TYR A 45 -8.05 2.55 -8.10
CA TYR A 45 -8.29 1.30 -8.82
C TYR A 45 -9.65 0.71 -8.50
N THR A 46 -10.02 0.67 -7.22
CA THR A 46 -11.22 -0.01 -6.76
C THR A 46 -12.47 0.86 -6.80
N GLY A 47 -12.30 2.18 -6.74
CA GLY A 47 -13.42 3.11 -6.61
C GLY A 47 -13.95 3.21 -5.19
N LEU A 48 -13.27 2.61 -4.21
CA LEU A 48 -13.68 2.65 -2.82
C LEU A 48 -13.20 3.95 -2.13
N ASP A 49 -13.94 4.39 -1.13
CA ASP A 49 -13.51 5.49 -0.25
C ASP A 49 -12.69 4.93 0.91
N ASP A 50 -12.28 5.79 1.84
CA ASP A 50 -11.47 5.38 2.98
C ASP A 50 -12.15 4.29 3.81
N ALA A 51 -13.44 4.43 4.07
CA ALA A 51 -14.18 3.44 4.84
C ALA A 51 -14.26 2.11 4.10
N GLY A 52 -14.45 2.16 2.78
CA GLY A 52 -14.48 0.96 1.95
C GLY A 52 -13.16 0.22 1.93
N VAL A 53 -12.05 0.96 1.86
CA VAL A 53 -10.72 0.36 1.90
C VAL A 53 -10.45 -0.30 3.25
N ASP A 54 -10.85 0.34 4.34
CA ASP A 54 -10.65 -0.20 5.68
C ASP A 54 -11.49 -1.43 5.97
N LYS A 55 -12.54 -1.64 5.19
CA LYS A 55 -13.42 -2.79 5.37
C LYS A 55 -12.72 -4.12 5.05
N TYR A 56 -11.70 -4.09 4.19
CA TYR A 56 -11.04 -5.30 3.70
C TYR A 56 -9.60 -5.39 4.21
N PRO A 57 -9.34 -6.26 5.22
CA PRO A 57 -7.99 -6.37 5.79
C PRO A 57 -6.92 -6.77 4.77
N GLU A 58 -7.28 -7.48 3.70
CA GLU A 58 -6.32 -7.89 2.68
C GLU A 58 -5.66 -6.71 1.96
N PHE A 59 -6.25 -5.52 1.99
CA PHE A 59 -5.60 -4.34 1.43
C PHE A 59 -4.35 -3.92 2.21
N VAL A 60 -4.21 -4.36 3.46
CA VAL A 60 -2.97 -4.15 4.20
C VAL A 60 -1.79 -4.78 3.45
N ILE A 61 -1.99 -6.01 2.99
CA ILE A 61 -0.96 -6.72 2.22
C ILE A 61 -0.63 -5.96 0.93
N VAL A 62 -1.66 -5.44 0.27
CA VAL A 62 -1.48 -4.66 -0.97
C VAL A 62 -0.60 -3.44 -0.70
N VAL A 63 -0.91 -2.66 0.34
CA VAL A 63 -0.12 -1.48 0.68
C VAL A 63 1.34 -1.86 0.94
N LEU A 64 1.57 -2.92 1.71
CA LEU A 64 2.93 -3.34 2.05
C LEU A 64 3.71 -3.77 0.81
N ILE A 65 3.09 -4.54 -0.07
CA ILE A 65 3.75 -4.98 -1.31
C ILE A 65 4.07 -3.79 -2.22
N LEU A 66 3.11 -2.87 -2.37
CA LEU A 66 3.33 -1.68 -3.21
C LEU A 66 4.44 -0.80 -2.63
N CYS A 67 4.47 -0.62 -1.31
CA CYS A 67 5.53 0.14 -0.66
C CYS A 67 6.88 -0.52 -0.89
N GLN A 68 6.96 -1.85 -0.79
CA GLN A 68 8.21 -2.57 -1.04
C GLN A 68 8.68 -2.37 -2.48
N ASP A 69 7.78 -2.52 -3.44
CA ASP A 69 8.14 -2.35 -4.84
C ASP A 69 8.67 -0.94 -5.11
N MET A 70 8.00 0.08 -4.59
CA MET A 70 8.45 1.45 -4.76
C MET A 70 9.79 1.70 -4.06
N TRP A 71 9.96 1.16 -2.86
CA TRP A 71 11.20 1.30 -2.10
C TRP A 71 12.38 0.65 -2.83
N ASP A 72 12.18 -0.60 -3.27
CA ASP A 72 13.24 -1.36 -3.93
C ASP A 72 13.64 -0.76 -5.28
N ASN A 73 12.67 -0.23 -6.01
CA ASN A 73 12.91 0.34 -7.35
C ASN A 73 13.21 1.83 -7.30
N ARG A 74 13.21 2.43 -6.11
CA ARG A 74 13.45 3.88 -5.92
C ARG A 74 12.48 4.73 -6.74
N THR A 75 11.22 4.32 -6.77
CA THR A 75 10.18 5.04 -7.48
C THR A 75 9.14 5.57 -6.49
N MET A 76 8.44 6.62 -6.91
CA MET A 76 7.37 7.24 -6.12
C MET A 76 6.03 7.11 -6.86
N TYR A 77 5.85 6.02 -7.58
CA TYR A 77 4.60 5.73 -8.29
C TYR A 77 4.42 4.23 -8.39
N VAL A 78 3.16 3.82 -8.57
CA VAL A 78 2.83 2.41 -8.76
C VAL A 78 2.88 2.10 -10.25
N ASP A 79 3.69 1.10 -10.63
CA ASP A 79 3.77 0.66 -12.01
C ASP A 79 2.62 -0.30 -12.30
N SER A 80 1.56 0.22 -12.91
CA SER A 80 0.36 -0.56 -13.18
C SER A 80 0.57 -1.66 -14.23
N LYS A 81 1.65 -1.58 -15.00
CA LYS A 81 1.96 -2.58 -16.02
C LYS A 81 2.70 -3.78 -15.45
N ASP A 82 3.26 -3.66 -14.27
CA ASP A 82 4.09 -4.69 -13.66
C ASP A 82 3.64 -4.98 -12.22
N LEU A 83 2.32 -5.01 -12.01
CA LEU A 83 1.78 -5.31 -10.69
C LEU A 83 2.02 -6.78 -10.32
N ASN A 84 2.35 -6.98 -9.04
CA ASN A 84 2.38 -8.31 -8.45
C ASN A 84 1.03 -9.00 -8.65
N ASN A 85 1.05 -10.30 -8.96
CA ASN A 85 -0.17 -11.06 -9.22
C ASN A 85 -1.13 -11.08 -8.02
N THR A 86 -0.59 -11.15 -6.81
CA THR A 86 -1.40 -11.11 -5.59
C THR A 86 -2.12 -9.79 -5.48
N VAL A 87 -1.42 -8.68 -5.75
CA VAL A 87 -2.00 -7.35 -5.72
C VAL A 87 -3.11 -7.23 -6.75
N GLN A 88 -2.85 -7.67 -7.98
CA GLN A 88 -3.87 -7.63 -9.04
C GLN A 88 -5.13 -8.40 -8.64
N SER A 89 -4.95 -9.59 -8.08
CA SER A 89 -6.08 -10.44 -7.70
C SER A 89 -6.93 -9.79 -6.62
N ILE A 90 -6.29 -9.23 -5.59
CA ILE A 90 -7.01 -8.59 -4.49
C ILE A 90 -7.74 -7.34 -4.99
N LEU A 91 -7.07 -6.51 -5.78
CA LEU A 91 -7.68 -5.28 -6.29
C LEU A 91 -8.87 -5.58 -7.21
N ALA A 92 -8.72 -6.57 -8.08
CA ALA A 92 -9.79 -6.94 -9.01
C ALA A 92 -11.01 -7.49 -8.25
N MET A 93 -10.77 -8.26 -7.19
CA MET A 93 -11.83 -8.85 -6.38
C MET A 93 -12.73 -7.78 -5.73
N HIS A 94 -12.15 -6.66 -5.35
CA HIS A 94 -12.87 -5.61 -4.61
C HIS A 94 -13.16 -4.37 -5.46
N SER A 95 -12.89 -4.43 -6.75
CA SER A 95 -13.13 -3.30 -7.63
C SER A 95 -14.63 -3.06 -7.81
N VAL A 96 -15.05 -1.81 -7.65
CA VAL A 96 -16.43 -1.42 -7.91
C VAL A 96 -16.60 -1.27 -9.40
N ASN A 97 -17.54 -2.03 -9.95
CA ASN A 97 -17.84 -1.96 -11.39
C ASN A 97 -18.84 -0.84 -11.63
N LEU A 98 -18.38 0.21 -12.30
CA LEU A 98 -19.20 1.40 -12.56
C LEU A 98 -19.79 1.44 -13.96
N LEU A 99 -19.81 0.34 -14.65
CA LEU A 99 -20.39 0.26 -15.99
C LEU A 99 -21.91 0.29 -15.94
#